data_a36ce21eabfe7422a16a3c856c4b64bb
#
_entry.id   a36ce21eabfe7422a16a3c856c4b64bb
#
_cell.length_a   1.000
_cell.length_b   1.000
_cell.length_c   1.000
_cell.angle_alpha   90.00
_cell.angle_beta   90.00
_cell.angle_gamma   90.00
#
_symmetry.space_group_name_H-M   'P 1'
#
loop_
_entity.id
_entity.type
_entity.pdbx_description
1 polymer ?
#
loop_
_entity_poly.entity_id
_entity_poly.type
_entity_poly.pdbx_seq_one_letter_code
_entity_poly.pdbx_strand_id
1 'polypeptide(L)'
;VQYQGDQGQRLIQVDATRQMAVSSPGQGVFQGGGQDMFKTLNDLITQLNTPGTTGLSTTLTTANSDLQAALDNVSTVRASVGTRMQELTSLDNSGTSKNLQYSQTLSGLQDLDYTKALTDLSRQQTTLEAAQKSFAQTSSLSLFKFL
;
A
#
# COMPACT_ATOMS: atom_id res chain seq x y z
N VAL A 1 -13.01 -29.23 21.57
CA VAL A 1 -11.59 -28.90 21.33
C VAL A 1 -11.37 -27.46 21.75
N GLN A 2 -10.38 -27.18 22.61
CA GLN A 2 -10.05 -25.82 23.01
C GLN A 2 -9.02 -25.24 22.03
N TYR A 3 -9.29 -24.04 21.51
CA TYR A 3 -8.32 -23.32 20.70
C TYR A 3 -7.14 -22.85 21.57
N GLN A 4 -5.94 -23.19 21.18
CA GLN A 4 -4.69 -22.88 21.90
C GLN A 4 -3.85 -21.80 21.19
N GLY A 5 -4.34 -21.25 20.07
CA GLY A 5 -3.64 -20.23 19.30
C GLY A 5 -3.88 -18.82 19.84
N ASP A 6 -3.10 -17.87 19.32
CA ASP A 6 -3.28 -16.44 19.60
C ASP A 6 -4.60 -15.93 19.01
N GLN A 7 -5.31 -15.11 19.80
CA GLN A 7 -6.55 -14.44 19.39
C GLN A 7 -6.30 -13.02 18.85
N GLY A 8 -5.05 -12.55 18.91
CA GLY A 8 -4.66 -11.23 18.44
C GLY A 8 -4.67 -11.12 16.91
N GLN A 9 -5.03 -9.94 16.43
CA GLN A 9 -4.82 -9.56 15.05
C GLN A 9 -3.53 -8.77 14.95
N ARG A 10 -2.62 -9.21 14.07
CA ARG A 10 -1.42 -8.46 13.77
C ARG A 10 -1.76 -7.30 12.82
N LEU A 11 -1.54 -6.09 13.28
CA LEU A 11 -1.72 -4.88 12.48
C LEU A 11 -0.38 -4.44 11.91
N ILE A 12 -0.38 -4.01 10.65
CA ILE A 12 0.74 -3.29 10.04
C ILE A 12 0.26 -1.93 9.57
N GLN A 13 1.15 -0.94 9.64
CA GLN A 13 0.88 0.38 9.13
C GLN A 13 1.06 0.36 7.60
N VAL A 14 0.01 0.69 6.85
CA VAL A 14 -0.03 0.67 5.39
C VAL A 14 -0.04 2.07 4.79
N ASP A 15 -0.33 3.10 5.61
CA ASP A 15 -0.27 4.51 5.25
C ASP A 15 -0.01 5.33 6.52
N ALA A 16 0.29 6.62 6.39
CA ALA A 16 0.61 7.53 7.49
C ALA A 16 -0.41 7.50 8.64
N THR A 17 -1.68 7.27 8.34
CA THR A 17 -2.80 7.27 9.30
C THR A 17 -3.59 5.96 9.33
N ARG A 18 -3.17 4.91 8.58
CA ARG A 18 -3.94 3.67 8.40
C ARG A 18 -3.16 2.45 8.80
N GLN A 19 -3.82 1.59 9.58
CA GLN A 19 -3.35 0.26 9.91
C GLN A 19 -4.27 -0.78 9.30
N MET A 20 -3.72 -1.91 8.88
CA MET A 20 -4.44 -3.04 8.30
C MET A 20 -4.08 -4.32 9.03
N ALA A 21 -5.10 -5.15 9.31
CA ALA A 21 -4.88 -6.47 9.88
C ALA A 21 -4.35 -7.43 8.80
N VAL A 22 -3.20 -8.05 9.08
CA VAL A 22 -2.55 -9.03 8.18
C VAL A 22 -2.69 -10.46 8.66
N SER A 23 -3.33 -10.67 9.79
CA SER A 23 -3.68 -12.00 10.30
C SER A 23 -5.14 -12.06 10.71
N SER A 24 -5.70 -13.26 10.71
CA SER A 24 -7.01 -13.56 11.27
C SER A 24 -6.83 -14.71 12.26
N PRO A 25 -7.30 -14.60 13.52
CA PRO A 25 -7.17 -15.67 14.49
C PRO A 25 -7.97 -16.89 14.04
N GLY A 26 -7.37 -18.08 14.17
CA GLY A 26 -8.00 -19.33 13.75
C GLY A 26 -9.32 -19.61 14.45
N GLN A 27 -9.47 -19.13 15.69
CA GLN A 27 -10.75 -19.21 16.41
C GLN A 27 -11.87 -18.50 15.64
N GLY A 28 -11.64 -17.28 15.16
CA GLY A 28 -12.63 -16.54 14.37
C GLY A 28 -12.97 -17.20 13.05
N VAL A 29 -12.02 -17.95 12.46
CA VAL A 29 -12.21 -18.66 11.19
C VAL A 29 -13.01 -19.94 11.36
N PHE A 30 -12.65 -20.79 12.35
CA PHE A 30 -13.17 -22.16 12.48
C PHE A 30 -14.16 -22.34 13.64
N GLN A 31 -14.18 -21.41 14.59
CA GLN A 31 -15.07 -21.39 15.75
C GLN A 31 -15.87 -20.08 15.84
N GLY A 32 -15.94 -19.32 14.73
CA GLY A 32 -16.69 -18.08 14.63
C GLY A 32 -18.10 -18.28 14.09
N GLY A 33 -18.90 -17.20 14.08
CA GLY A 33 -20.26 -17.24 13.56
C GLY A 33 -21.26 -18.05 14.40
N GLY A 34 -20.92 -18.34 15.66
CA GLY A 34 -21.76 -19.14 16.54
C GLY A 34 -21.62 -20.65 16.37
N GLN A 35 -20.70 -21.10 15.50
CA GLN A 35 -20.45 -22.51 15.22
C GLN A 35 -18.99 -22.88 15.54
N ASP A 36 -18.81 -24.10 16.04
CA ASP A 36 -17.50 -24.71 16.26
C ASP A 36 -17.38 -25.96 15.39
N MET A 37 -16.70 -25.82 14.25
CA MET A 37 -16.53 -26.90 13.27
C MET A 37 -15.89 -28.15 13.91
N PHE A 38 -14.91 -27.98 14.78
CA PHE A 38 -14.24 -29.09 15.44
C PHE A 38 -15.13 -29.80 16.47
N LYS A 39 -15.96 -29.03 17.19
CA LYS A 39 -16.94 -29.58 18.09
C LYS A 39 -18.01 -30.37 17.34
N THR A 40 -18.57 -29.82 16.26
CA THR A 40 -19.56 -30.49 15.42
C THR A 40 -19.02 -31.81 14.84
N LEU A 41 -17.77 -31.83 14.34
CA LEU A 41 -17.16 -33.05 13.87
C LEU A 41 -16.93 -34.08 14.97
N ASN A 42 -16.49 -33.67 16.18
CA ASN A 42 -16.26 -34.56 17.29
C ASN A 42 -17.57 -35.13 17.81
N ASP A 43 -18.61 -34.33 17.92
CA ASP A 43 -19.95 -34.77 18.34
C ASP A 43 -20.52 -35.79 17.33
N LEU A 44 -20.34 -35.55 16.03
CA LEU A 44 -20.73 -36.46 14.96
C LEU A 44 -20.00 -37.80 15.05
N ILE A 45 -18.66 -37.79 15.27
CA ILE A 45 -17.84 -38.99 15.44
C ILE A 45 -18.33 -39.78 16.68
N THR A 46 -18.59 -39.07 17.76
CA THR A 46 -19.09 -39.70 19.01
C THR A 46 -20.42 -40.37 18.78
N GLN A 47 -21.35 -39.72 18.11
CA GLN A 47 -22.68 -40.26 17.79
C GLN A 47 -22.61 -41.48 16.90
N LEU A 48 -21.75 -41.47 15.86
CA LEU A 48 -21.56 -42.58 14.92
C LEU A 48 -20.93 -43.81 15.59
N ASN A 49 -20.06 -43.59 16.57
CA ASN A 49 -19.40 -44.67 17.34
C ASN A 49 -20.22 -45.25 18.47
N THR A 50 -21.41 -44.66 18.77
CA THR A 50 -22.27 -45.12 19.85
C THR A 50 -23.36 -46.05 19.33
N PRO A 51 -23.34 -47.37 19.59
CA PRO A 51 -24.37 -48.30 19.11
C PRO A 51 -25.72 -48.01 19.71
N GLY A 52 -26.80 -48.11 18.90
CA GLY A 52 -28.18 -48.01 19.37
C GLY A 52 -28.68 -46.60 19.63
N THR A 53 -27.96 -45.54 19.14
CA THR A 53 -28.44 -44.17 19.28
C THR A 53 -29.70 -43.91 18.46
N THR A 54 -30.74 -43.41 19.15
CA THR A 54 -31.92 -42.84 18.49
C THR A 54 -31.64 -41.42 18.05
N GLY A 55 -32.16 -40.99 16.90
CA GLY A 55 -32.01 -39.59 16.42
C GLY A 55 -30.78 -39.34 15.54
N LEU A 56 -30.15 -40.37 15.01
CA LEU A 56 -28.99 -40.20 14.08
C LEU A 56 -29.31 -39.29 12.89
N SER A 57 -30.51 -39.39 12.32
CA SER A 57 -30.96 -38.53 11.23
C SER A 57 -30.98 -37.05 11.62
N THR A 58 -31.47 -36.73 12.82
CA THR A 58 -31.50 -35.35 13.33
C THR A 58 -30.07 -34.83 13.56
N THR A 59 -29.20 -35.66 14.16
CA THR A 59 -27.79 -35.28 14.40
C THR A 59 -27.06 -35.03 13.10
N LEU A 60 -27.26 -35.87 12.09
CA LEU A 60 -26.66 -35.68 10.72
C LEU A 60 -27.18 -34.40 10.07
N THR A 61 -28.48 -34.10 10.17
CA THR A 61 -29.06 -32.87 9.62
C THR A 61 -28.48 -31.64 10.32
N THR A 62 -28.39 -31.64 11.64
CA THR A 62 -27.80 -30.54 12.41
C THR A 62 -26.31 -30.37 12.09
N ALA A 63 -25.54 -31.45 12.08
CA ALA A 63 -24.14 -31.41 11.74
C ALA A 63 -23.90 -30.87 10.30
N ASN A 64 -24.74 -31.27 9.34
CA ASN A 64 -24.66 -30.75 7.97
C ASN A 64 -24.93 -29.23 7.93
N SER A 65 -25.96 -28.76 8.67
CA SER A 65 -26.28 -27.34 8.75
C SER A 65 -25.12 -26.55 9.42
N ASP A 66 -24.55 -27.06 10.51
CA ASP A 66 -23.45 -26.43 11.22
C ASP A 66 -22.17 -26.38 10.39
N LEU A 67 -21.87 -27.43 9.63
CA LEU A 67 -20.74 -27.46 8.69
C LEU A 67 -20.93 -26.49 7.52
N GLN A 68 -22.16 -26.35 7.02
CA GLN A 68 -22.46 -25.34 6.00
C GLN A 68 -22.24 -23.92 6.55
N ALA A 69 -22.74 -23.63 7.75
CA ALA A 69 -22.51 -22.33 8.41
C ALA A 69 -21.02 -22.08 8.66
N ALA A 70 -20.26 -23.10 9.05
CA ALA A 70 -18.80 -22.99 9.19
C ALA A 70 -18.12 -22.70 7.85
N LEU A 71 -18.54 -23.33 6.76
CA LEU A 71 -18.03 -23.08 5.40
C LEU A 71 -18.34 -21.64 4.94
N ASP A 72 -19.53 -21.14 5.23
CA ASP A 72 -19.92 -19.76 4.94
C ASP A 72 -19.07 -18.75 5.72
N ASN A 73 -18.76 -19.05 6.99
CA ASN A 73 -17.86 -18.24 7.78
C ASN A 73 -16.44 -18.20 7.18
N VAL A 74 -15.89 -19.36 6.81
CA VAL A 74 -14.58 -19.43 6.12
C VAL A 74 -14.60 -18.62 4.83
N SER A 75 -15.69 -18.73 4.05
CA SER A 75 -15.84 -17.98 2.80
C SER A 75 -15.89 -16.47 3.05
N THR A 76 -16.57 -16.04 4.10
CA THR A 76 -16.63 -14.63 4.53
C THR A 76 -15.25 -14.10 4.93
N VAL A 77 -14.50 -14.88 5.72
CA VAL A 77 -13.12 -14.50 6.09
C VAL A 77 -12.23 -14.43 4.85
N ARG A 78 -12.35 -15.40 3.94
CA ARG A 78 -11.61 -15.39 2.66
C ARG A 78 -11.94 -14.16 1.81
N ALA A 79 -13.21 -13.77 1.72
CA ALA A 79 -13.62 -12.55 1.03
C ALA A 79 -13.03 -11.30 1.68
N SER A 80 -13.02 -11.23 3.01
CA SER A 80 -12.37 -10.14 3.75
C SER A 80 -10.87 -10.05 3.47
N VAL A 81 -10.17 -11.18 3.41
CA VAL A 81 -8.74 -11.21 3.01
C VAL A 81 -8.58 -10.72 1.57
N GLY A 82 -9.44 -11.15 0.65
CA GLY A 82 -9.44 -10.68 -0.74
C GLY A 82 -9.61 -9.17 -0.86
N THR A 83 -10.52 -8.58 -0.08
CA THR A 83 -10.71 -7.12 -0.04
C THR A 83 -9.46 -6.40 0.46
N ARG A 84 -8.80 -6.92 1.49
CA ARG A 84 -7.52 -6.35 1.99
C ARG A 84 -6.41 -6.42 0.95
N MET A 85 -6.33 -7.52 0.19
CA MET A 85 -5.37 -7.65 -0.91
C MET A 85 -5.61 -6.62 -2.01
N GLN A 86 -6.87 -6.39 -2.40
CA GLN A 86 -7.23 -5.35 -3.37
C GLN A 86 -6.86 -3.95 -2.85
N GLU A 87 -7.10 -3.70 -1.57
CA GLU A 87 -6.75 -2.44 -0.93
C GLU A 87 -5.23 -2.21 -0.94
N LEU A 88 -4.42 -3.23 -0.62
CA LEU A 88 -2.96 -3.17 -0.71
C LEU A 88 -2.49 -2.88 -2.13
N THR A 89 -3.07 -3.52 -3.13
CA THR A 89 -2.77 -3.26 -4.53
C THR A 89 -3.09 -1.81 -4.92
N SER A 90 -4.21 -1.28 -4.45
CA SER A 90 -4.60 0.12 -4.68
C SER A 90 -3.63 1.10 -4.02
N LEU A 91 -3.18 0.81 -2.80
CA LEU A 91 -2.19 1.62 -2.08
C LEU A 91 -0.82 1.60 -2.78
N ASP A 92 -0.38 0.44 -3.27
CA ASP A 92 0.87 0.28 -4.03
C ASP A 92 0.85 1.10 -5.33
N ASN A 93 -0.25 1.01 -6.09
CA ASN A 93 -0.45 1.81 -7.30
C ASN A 93 -0.46 3.32 -7.00
N SER A 94 -1.12 3.72 -5.90
CA SER A 94 -1.13 5.12 -5.45
C SER A 94 0.26 5.60 -5.04
N GLY A 95 1.02 4.75 -4.33
CA GLY A 95 2.41 5.02 -3.95
C GLY A 95 3.31 5.20 -5.16
N THR A 96 3.21 4.30 -6.14
CA THR A 96 3.95 4.38 -7.39
C THR A 96 3.63 5.67 -8.16
N SER A 97 2.35 6.05 -8.25
CA SER A 97 1.92 7.28 -8.92
C SER A 97 2.46 8.53 -8.22
N LYS A 98 2.44 8.57 -6.88
CA LYS A 98 3.02 9.66 -6.09
C LYS A 98 4.53 9.74 -6.28
N ASN A 99 5.24 8.61 -6.27
CA ASN A 99 6.69 8.59 -6.51
C ASN A 99 7.06 9.14 -7.90
N LEU A 100 6.28 8.78 -8.92
CA LEU A 100 6.47 9.34 -10.26
C LEU A 100 6.25 10.86 -10.28
N GLN A 101 5.17 11.34 -9.64
CA GLN A 101 4.89 12.76 -9.54
C GLN A 101 5.98 13.52 -8.77
N TYR A 102 6.49 12.96 -7.67
CA TYR A 102 7.61 13.55 -6.95
C TYR A 102 8.89 13.60 -7.78
N SER A 103 9.19 12.52 -8.52
CA SER A 103 10.34 12.49 -9.42
C SER A 103 10.25 13.54 -10.53
N GLN A 104 9.06 13.71 -11.14
CA GLN A 104 8.81 14.74 -12.13
C GLN A 104 8.94 16.16 -11.55
N THR A 105 8.38 16.38 -10.36
CA THR A 105 8.49 17.68 -9.69
C THR A 105 9.94 17.98 -9.32
N LEU A 106 10.67 16.99 -8.82
CA LEU A 106 12.09 17.14 -8.48
C LEU A 106 12.94 17.43 -9.71
N SER A 107 12.70 16.71 -10.79
CA SER A 107 13.35 16.97 -12.10
C SER A 107 13.07 18.41 -12.55
N GLY A 108 11.80 18.84 -12.54
CA GLY A 108 11.45 20.21 -12.94
C GLY A 108 12.04 21.32 -12.05
N LEU A 109 12.38 20.99 -10.77
CA LEU A 109 13.04 21.94 -9.86
C LEU A 109 14.58 21.91 -9.97
N GLN A 110 15.16 20.77 -10.31
CA GLN A 110 16.62 20.58 -10.37
C GLN A 110 17.19 20.74 -11.79
N ASP A 111 16.39 20.43 -12.80
CA ASP A 111 16.85 20.48 -14.18
C ASP A 111 17.08 21.93 -14.59
N LEU A 112 18.30 22.21 -15.00
CA LEU A 112 18.68 23.48 -15.57
C LEU A 112 18.09 23.61 -16.98
N ASP A 113 17.37 24.69 -17.24
CA ASP A 113 17.02 25.06 -18.60
C ASP A 113 18.29 25.49 -19.37
N TYR A 114 18.92 24.51 -20.00
CA TYR A 114 20.16 24.74 -20.77
C TYR A 114 20.00 25.82 -21.84
N THR A 115 18.83 25.91 -22.46
CA THR A 115 18.56 26.91 -23.51
C THR A 115 18.59 28.32 -22.92
N LYS A 116 17.95 28.51 -21.79
CA LYS A 116 17.95 29.77 -21.06
C LYS A 116 19.33 30.10 -20.52
N ALA A 117 20.01 29.14 -19.89
CA ALA A 117 21.35 29.34 -19.35
C ALA A 117 22.37 29.71 -20.44
N LEU A 118 22.32 29.05 -21.59
CA LEU A 118 23.19 29.37 -22.75
C LEU A 118 22.88 30.75 -23.32
N THR A 119 21.59 31.11 -23.41
CA THR A 119 21.16 32.44 -23.88
C THR A 119 21.65 33.55 -22.94
N ASP A 120 21.50 33.35 -21.62
CA ASP A 120 21.95 34.30 -20.61
C ASP A 120 23.49 34.43 -20.62
N LEU A 121 24.22 33.32 -20.76
CA LEU A 121 25.67 33.32 -20.91
C LEU A 121 26.11 34.11 -22.14
N SER A 122 25.50 33.86 -23.32
CA SER A 122 25.81 34.60 -24.57
C SER A 122 25.50 36.09 -24.43
N ARG A 123 24.41 36.46 -23.77
CA ARG A 123 24.08 37.87 -23.48
C ARG A 123 25.13 38.52 -22.58
N GLN A 124 25.59 37.82 -21.53
CA GLN A 124 26.61 38.32 -20.62
C GLN A 124 27.95 38.51 -21.36
N GLN A 125 28.34 37.57 -22.22
CA GLN A 125 29.56 37.71 -23.04
C GLN A 125 29.49 38.92 -23.96
N THR A 126 28.36 39.10 -24.66
CA THR A 126 28.17 40.28 -25.54
C THR A 126 28.20 41.58 -24.74
N THR A 127 27.61 41.60 -23.56
CA THR A 127 27.64 42.78 -22.65
C THR A 127 29.07 43.10 -22.21
N LEU A 128 29.82 42.07 -21.84
CA LEU A 128 31.24 42.22 -21.44
C LEU A 128 32.11 42.75 -22.57
N GLU A 129 31.95 42.21 -23.80
CA GLU A 129 32.64 42.68 -24.97
C GLU A 129 32.31 44.15 -25.29
N ALA A 130 31.02 44.52 -25.21
CA ALA A 130 30.61 45.91 -25.43
C ALA A 130 31.19 46.85 -24.35
N ALA A 131 31.22 46.42 -23.09
CA ALA A 131 31.83 47.19 -22.00
C ALA A 131 33.35 47.36 -22.19
N GLN A 132 34.06 46.30 -22.60
CA GLN A 132 35.49 46.34 -22.89
C GLN A 132 35.79 47.29 -24.04
N LYS A 133 34.99 47.26 -25.14
CA LYS A 133 35.13 48.18 -26.28
C LYS A 133 34.86 49.62 -25.84
N SER A 134 33.82 49.87 -25.08
CA SER A 134 33.50 51.19 -24.54
C SER A 134 34.62 51.74 -23.65
N PHE A 135 35.15 50.88 -22.77
CA PHE A 135 36.27 51.25 -21.92
C PHE A 135 37.54 51.57 -22.72
N ALA A 136 37.87 50.74 -23.74
CA ALA A 136 39.00 50.99 -24.63
C ALA A 136 38.85 52.32 -25.39
N GLN A 137 37.63 52.62 -25.89
CA GLN A 137 37.36 53.88 -26.57
C GLN A 137 37.48 55.07 -25.59
N THR A 138 36.91 54.97 -24.41
CA THR A 138 37.01 56.02 -23.39
C THR A 138 38.44 56.24 -22.95
N SER A 139 39.19 55.17 -22.75
CA SER A 139 40.64 55.26 -22.41
C SER A 139 41.48 55.83 -23.54
N SER A 140 41.13 55.59 -24.79
CA SER A 140 41.83 56.17 -25.96
C SER A 140 41.50 57.66 -26.21
N LEU A 141 40.37 58.11 -25.67
CA LEU A 141 39.97 59.54 -25.59
C LEU A 141 40.59 60.24 -24.38
N SER A 142 41.67 59.71 -23.87
CA SER A 142 42.40 60.29 -22.71
C SER A 142 42.70 61.77 -22.95
N LEU A 143 42.62 62.55 -21.88
CA LEU A 143 42.87 64.01 -21.81
C LEU A 143 44.17 64.45 -22.49
N PHE A 144 45.10 63.52 -22.80
CA PHE A 144 46.36 63.83 -23.51
C PHE A 144 46.20 64.13 -25.00
N LYS A 145 45.03 63.95 -25.62
CA LYS A 145 44.77 64.38 -27.01
C LYS A 145 44.21 65.81 -27.09
N PHE A 146 43.96 66.47 -25.97
CA PHE A 146 43.40 67.80 -25.86
C PHE A 146 44.39 68.84 -25.31
N LEU A 147 45.58 68.41 -24.95
CA LEU A 147 46.74 69.25 -24.62
C LEU A 147 47.74 69.24 -25.79
#